data_be26ab59b962a3947863061231f7d6cb
#
_entry.id   be26ab59b962a3947863061231f7d6cb
#
_cell.length_a   1.000
_cell.length_b   1.000
_cell.length_c   1.000
_cell.angle_alpha   90.00
_cell.angle_beta   90.00
_cell.angle_gamma   90.00
#
_symmetry.space_group_name_H-M   'P 1'
#
loop_
_entity.id
_entity.type
_entity.pdbx_description
1 polymer ?
#
loop_
_entity_poly.entity_id
_entity_poly.type
_entity_poly.pdbx_seq_one_letter_code
_entity_poly.pdbx_strand_id
1 'polypeptide(L)'
;MISIGTKKRQGFALMITLSVLAVIIALSTVLLGYFKEAQDEASSTNALIQADVYYADIVAIFGSIEDRKTLFSFLYRTALPIQDEDEKFAMVLECKALNRGVNINWLGLSQDTQSQTQYTVAQNLFDFIAQEYELQDPTRLLEIMQEEMSDDYNLITILQRRLHQKKGIMSYRQFETLLMRYQFETDDENTGLVPWEKYFTFSPHADKIDAAYSSAELIAFLFGMDVFLTGEWVNSLELDRPSLQDFVQQNGGDYAQWQNVLADTAFMDETQCSVSYRYAKEQYRFTFEYIQGEAKYFEFYGKQ
;
A
#
# COMPACT_ATOMS: atom_id res chain seq x y z
N MET A 1 76.60 41.23 17.86
CA MET A 1 75.37 41.04 18.67
C MET A 1 74.31 40.48 17.77
N ILE A 2 74.02 39.18 17.86
CA ILE A 2 73.26 38.42 16.91
C ILE A 2 71.80 38.39 17.44
N SER A 3 70.84 38.96 16.66
CA SER A 3 69.40 38.92 16.96
C SER A 3 68.85 37.54 16.54
N ILE A 4 68.75 36.62 17.48
CA ILE A 4 68.15 35.29 17.32
C ILE A 4 66.91 35.22 18.22
N GLY A 5 65.83 35.91 17.89
CA GLY A 5 64.66 35.91 18.79
C GLY A 5 63.27 35.95 18.13
N THR A 6 63.17 36.30 16.85
CA THR A 6 61.85 36.58 16.25
C THR A 6 61.23 35.45 15.44
N LYS A 7 62.00 34.48 14.90
CA LYS A 7 61.46 33.41 14.06
C LYS A 7 60.62 32.35 14.83
N LYS A 8 60.90 32.06 16.11
CA LYS A 8 60.16 31.08 16.92
C LYS A 8 58.73 31.54 17.28
N ARG A 9 58.53 32.84 17.48
CA ARG A 9 57.19 33.40 17.84
C ARG A 9 56.22 33.42 16.70
N GLN A 10 56.67 33.57 15.45
CA GLN A 10 55.84 33.58 14.24
C GLN A 10 55.25 32.19 13.94
N GLY A 11 56.02 31.10 14.14
CA GLY A 11 55.52 29.74 13.93
C GLY A 11 54.45 29.34 14.95
N PHE A 12 54.56 29.78 16.20
CA PHE A 12 53.56 29.50 17.23
C PHE A 12 52.24 30.23 17.00
N ALA A 13 52.26 31.47 16.57
CA ALA A 13 51.06 32.23 16.21
C ALA A 13 50.34 31.59 15.03
N LEU A 14 51.06 31.12 13.98
CA LEU A 14 50.46 30.44 12.84
C LEU A 14 49.81 29.09 13.26
N MET A 15 50.40 28.35 14.19
CA MET A 15 49.87 27.10 14.69
C MET A 15 48.55 27.31 15.43
N ILE A 16 48.46 28.36 16.27
CA ILE A 16 47.22 28.73 16.99
C ILE A 16 46.14 29.12 16.00
N THR A 17 46.45 29.96 15.02
CA THR A 17 45.48 30.40 14.04
C THR A 17 44.91 29.24 13.22
N LEU A 18 45.76 28.29 12.80
CA LEU A 18 45.33 27.08 12.10
C LEU A 18 44.47 26.18 12.98
N SER A 19 44.82 26.00 14.25
CA SER A 19 44.03 25.23 15.20
C SER A 19 42.62 25.85 15.42
N VAL A 20 42.58 27.16 15.62
CA VAL A 20 41.27 27.88 15.77
C VAL A 20 40.46 27.79 14.50
N LEU A 21 41.07 27.93 13.33
CA LEU A 21 40.38 27.83 12.06
C LEU A 21 39.79 26.40 11.87
N ALA A 22 40.57 25.38 12.20
CA ALA A 22 40.13 23.97 12.13
C ALA A 22 38.89 23.72 13.04
N VAL A 23 38.91 24.26 14.26
CA VAL A 23 37.78 24.16 15.20
C VAL A 23 36.56 24.89 14.66
N ILE A 24 36.72 26.10 14.08
CA ILE A 24 35.60 26.83 13.49
C ILE A 24 35.01 26.06 12.31
N ILE A 25 35.83 25.50 11.42
CA ILE A 25 35.36 24.69 10.29
C ILE A 25 34.59 23.46 10.80
N ALA A 26 35.11 22.75 11.78
CA ALA A 26 34.46 21.58 12.37
C ALA A 26 33.09 21.93 12.96
N LEU A 27 33.01 23.00 13.77
CA LEU A 27 31.76 23.47 14.34
C LEU A 27 30.75 23.90 13.26
N SER A 28 31.23 24.63 12.21
CA SER A 28 30.38 25.05 11.12
C SER A 28 29.79 23.84 10.34
N THR A 29 30.60 22.79 10.14
CA THR A 29 30.14 21.55 9.48
C THR A 29 29.06 20.85 10.29
N VAL A 30 29.23 20.76 11.60
CA VAL A 30 28.22 20.18 12.50
C VAL A 30 26.93 21.00 12.49
N LEU A 31 27.03 22.35 12.58
CA LEU A 31 25.87 23.23 12.55
C LEU A 31 25.11 23.14 11.22
N LEU A 32 25.83 23.07 10.09
CA LEU A 32 25.20 22.86 8.78
C LEU A 32 24.48 21.51 8.69
N GLY A 33 25.02 20.45 9.31
CA GLY A 33 24.36 19.16 9.43
C GLY A 33 23.03 19.26 10.17
N TYR A 34 23.00 19.86 11.35
CA TYR A 34 21.76 20.07 12.11
C TYR A 34 20.77 20.96 11.40
N PHE A 35 21.23 22.01 10.72
CA PHE A 35 20.36 22.88 9.95
C PHE A 35 19.67 22.15 8.81
N LYS A 36 20.42 21.28 8.10
CA LYS A 36 19.85 20.47 7.02
C LYS A 36 18.81 19.48 7.56
N GLU A 37 19.10 18.80 8.65
CA GLU A 37 18.17 17.87 9.31
C GLU A 37 16.87 18.58 9.74
N ALA A 38 16.98 19.73 10.40
CA ALA A 38 15.83 20.54 10.77
C ALA A 38 15.02 21.05 9.55
N GLN A 39 15.69 21.36 8.45
CA GLN A 39 15.02 21.74 7.20
C GLN A 39 14.26 20.57 6.58
N ASP A 40 14.86 19.37 6.58
CA ASP A 40 14.23 18.16 6.06
C ASP A 40 13.00 17.76 6.91
N GLU A 41 13.09 17.85 8.24
CA GLU A 41 11.95 17.65 9.14
C GLU A 41 10.82 18.67 8.91
N ALA A 42 11.16 19.96 8.80
CA ALA A 42 10.19 21.00 8.53
C ALA A 42 9.52 20.80 7.16
N SER A 43 10.26 20.39 6.14
CA SER A 43 9.73 20.07 4.81
C SER A 43 8.76 18.88 4.86
N SER A 44 9.11 17.82 5.58
CA SER A 44 8.26 16.63 5.74
C SER A 44 6.96 16.98 6.49
N THR A 45 7.05 17.78 7.55
CA THR A 45 5.88 18.25 8.32
C THR A 45 4.94 19.09 7.44
N ASN A 46 5.49 20.03 6.68
CA ASN A 46 4.70 20.84 5.76
C ASN A 46 4.06 20.01 4.65
N ALA A 47 4.77 19.00 4.15
CA ALA A 47 4.21 18.07 3.18
C ALA A 47 3.04 17.27 3.77
N LEU A 48 3.15 16.80 5.03
CA LEU A 48 2.05 16.11 5.70
C LEU A 48 0.82 17.03 5.87
N ILE A 49 1.02 18.29 6.27
CA ILE A 49 -0.08 19.28 6.35
C ILE A 49 -0.73 19.47 4.98
N GLN A 50 0.06 19.54 3.92
CA GLN A 50 -0.45 19.66 2.56
C GLN A 50 -1.23 18.41 2.13
N ALA A 51 -0.77 17.20 2.52
CA ALA A 51 -1.50 15.96 2.29
C ALA A 51 -2.87 15.97 2.96
N ASP A 52 -2.95 16.47 4.18
CA ASP A 52 -4.18 16.57 4.96
C ASP A 52 -5.20 17.51 4.29
N VAL A 53 -4.72 18.64 3.74
CA VAL A 53 -5.56 19.57 2.96
C VAL A 53 -6.09 18.91 1.70
N TYR A 54 -5.22 18.25 0.91
CA TYR A 54 -5.65 17.55 -0.31
C TYR A 54 -6.62 16.42 -0.01
N TYR A 55 -6.37 15.66 1.04
CA TYR A 55 -7.29 14.62 1.50
C TYR A 55 -8.67 15.21 1.81
N ALA A 56 -8.74 16.29 2.59
CA ALA A 56 -10.00 16.93 2.94
C ALA A 56 -10.75 17.44 1.70
N ASP A 57 -10.05 18.06 0.74
CA ASP A 57 -10.64 18.57 -0.50
C ASP A 57 -11.18 17.42 -1.38
N ILE A 58 -10.41 16.34 -1.56
CA ILE A 58 -10.82 15.18 -2.34
C ILE A 58 -12.06 14.52 -1.71
N VAL A 59 -12.06 14.33 -0.40
CA VAL A 59 -13.20 13.75 0.34
C VAL A 59 -14.45 14.64 0.19
N ALA A 60 -14.30 15.95 0.28
CA ALA A 60 -15.42 16.88 0.07
C ALA A 60 -15.97 16.79 -1.37
N ILE A 61 -15.09 16.68 -2.38
CA ILE A 61 -15.49 16.48 -3.77
C ILE A 61 -16.26 15.16 -3.92
N PHE A 62 -15.73 14.04 -3.41
CA PHE A 62 -16.40 12.74 -3.48
C PHE A 62 -17.76 12.75 -2.80
N GLY A 63 -17.86 13.40 -1.65
CA GLY A 63 -19.12 13.54 -0.93
C GLY A 63 -20.17 14.41 -1.65
N SER A 64 -19.74 15.31 -2.54
CA SER A 64 -20.64 16.19 -3.31
C SER A 64 -21.22 15.55 -4.57
N ILE A 65 -20.64 14.41 -5.03
CA ILE A 65 -21.05 13.74 -6.26
C ILE A 65 -22.11 12.69 -5.94
N GLU A 66 -23.30 12.85 -6.54
CA GLU A 66 -24.43 11.91 -6.36
C GLU A 66 -24.17 10.58 -7.08
N ASP A 67 -23.66 10.63 -8.32
CA ASP A 67 -23.36 9.43 -9.12
C ASP A 67 -21.91 8.97 -8.90
N ARG A 68 -21.67 8.38 -7.73
CA ARG A 68 -20.36 7.83 -7.37
C ARG A 68 -19.94 6.64 -8.22
N LYS A 69 -20.92 5.88 -8.74
CA LYS A 69 -20.63 4.75 -9.64
C LYS A 69 -19.89 5.22 -10.89
N THR A 70 -20.40 6.22 -11.57
CA THR A 70 -19.76 6.77 -12.77
C THR A 70 -18.40 7.40 -12.44
N LEU A 71 -18.29 8.13 -11.33
CA LEU A 71 -17.04 8.71 -10.88
C LEU A 71 -15.96 7.63 -10.67
N PHE A 72 -16.24 6.62 -9.86
CA PHE A 72 -15.25 5.59 -9.54
C PHE A 72 -14.96 4.67 -10.71
N SER A 73 -15.94 4.34 -11.54
CA SER A 73 -15.68 3.59 -12.79
C SER A 73 -14.69 4.32 -13.71
N PHE A 74 -14.70 5.65 -13.72
CA PHE A 74 -13.72 6.47 -14.43
C PHE A 74 -12.35 6.45 -13.72
N LEU A 75 -12.32 6.68 -12.40
CA LEU A 75 -11.08 6.75 -11.61
C LEU A 75 -10.34 5.41 -11.52
N TYR A 76 -11.06 4.27 -11.63
CA TYR A 76 -10.42 2.95 -11.66
C TYR A 76 -9.65 2.67 -12.94
N ARG A 77 -9.92 3.42 -14.00
CA ARG A 77 -9.28 3.25 -15.31
C ARG A 77 -8.22 4.28 -15.64
N THR A 78 -8.34 5.45 -15.04
CA THR A 78 -7.54 6.60 -15.43
C THR A 78 -7.04 7.33 -14.20
N ALA A 79 -5.73 7.44 -14.09
CA ALA A 79 -5.11 8.36 -13.14
C ALA A 79 -5.54 9.79 -13.48
N LEU A 80 -6.04 10.53 -12.50
CA LEU A 80 -6.50 11.91 -12.65
C LEU A 80 -5.38 12.87 -12.27
N PRO A 81 -4.68 13.47 -13.24
CA PRO A 81 -3.74 14.55 -12.95
C PRO A 81 -4.51 15.84 -12.65
N ILE A 82 -4.19 16.47 -11.54
CA ILE A 82 -4.73 17.76 -11.12
C ILE A 82 -3.56 18.72 -10.99
N GLN A 83 -3.58 19.80 -11.76
CA GLN A 83 -2.49 20.76 -11.83
C GLN A 83 -3.06 22.18 -11.88
N ASP A 84 -2.39 23.10 -11.19
CA ASP A 84 -2.66 24.53 -11.29
C ASP A 84 -2.03 25.13 -12.57
N GLU A 85 -2.64 26.20 -13.11
CA GLU A 85 -2.15 26.91 -14.30
C GLU A 85 -0.69 27.40 -14.15
N ASP A 86 -0.29 27.75 -12.94
CA ASP A 86 1.06 28.23 -12.62
C ASP A 86 2.08 27.10 -12.31
N GLU A 87 1.72 25.82 -12.46
CA GLU A 87 2.54 24.65 -12.12
C GLU A 87 3.06 24.59 -10.66
N LYS A 88 2.53 25.44 -9.80
CA LYS A 88 2.91 25.48 -8.38
C LYS A 88 2.37 24.28 -7.60
N PHE A 89 1.32 23.70 -8.12
CA PHE A 89 0.60 22.60 -7.56
C PHE A 89 0.44 21.51 -8.62
N ALA A 90 0.83 20.30 -8.30
CA ALA A 90 0.59 19.13 -9.14
C ALA A 90 0.37 17.90 -8.27
N MET A 91 -0.75 17.21 -8.47
CA MET A 91 -1.01 15.91 -7.87
C MET A 91 -1.61 14.95 -8.90
N VAL A 92 -1.47 13.66 -8.63
CA VAL A 92 -2.08 12.58 -9.40
C VAL A 92 -2.92 11.75 -8.43
N LEU A 93 -4.19 11.65 -8.69
CA LEU A 93 -5.13 10.80 -7.96
C LEU A 93 -5.37 9.52 -8.75
N GLU A 94 -5.14 8.39 -8.12
CA GLU A 94 -5.42 7.05 -8.64
C GLU A 94 -6.31 6.31 -7.64
N CYS A 95 -7.40 5.73 -8.11
CA CYS A 95 -8.26 4.92 -7.26
C CYS A 95 -8.40 3.51 -7.83
N LYS A 96 -8.67 2.56 -6.95
CA LYS A 96 -8.91 1.14 -7.28
C LYS A 96 -10.11 0.66 -6.48
N ALA A 97 -10.90 -0.25 -7.02
CA ALA A 97 -11.90 -0.94 -6.22
C ALA A 97 -11.21 -1.63 -5.03
N LEU A 98 -11.71 -1.41 -3.82
CA LEU A 98 -11.11 -1.96 -2.61
C LEU A 98 -11.16 -3.49 -2.61
N ASN A 99 -12.28 -4.04 -3.05
CA ASN A 99 -12.60 -5.46 -2.96
C ASN A 99 -12.24 -6.25 -4.23
N ARG A 100 -11.25 -5.80 -4.99
CA ARG A 100 -10.84 -6.44 -6.25
C ARG A 100 -10.13 -7.78 -6.08
N GLY A 101 -9.77 -8.16 -4.86
CA GLY A 101 -9.08 -9.40 -4.50
C GLY A 101 -9.81 -10.16 -3.41
N VAL A 102 -9.37 -11.37 -3.14
CA VAL A 102 -9.75 -12.11 -1.95
C VAL A 102 -9.18 -11.39 -0.73
N ASN A 103 -9.97 -11.13 0.29
CA ASN A 103 -9.45 -10.50 1.50
C ASN A 103 -8.49 -11.47 2.20
N ILE A 104 -7.23 -11.06 2.35
CA ILE A 104 -6.21 -11.90 2.99
C ILE A 104 -6.59 -12.27 4.44
N ASN A 105 -7.33 -11.40 5.13
CA ASN A 105 -7.77 -11.64 6.50
C ASN A 105 -8.79 -12.78 6.63
N TRP A 106 -9.38 -13.24 5.52
CA TRP A 106 -10.24 -14.43 5.54
C TRP A 106 -9.47 -15.72 5.91
N LEU A 107 -8.15 -15.74 5.76
CA LEU A 107 -7.29 -16.84 6.24
C LEU A 107 -7.31 -16.98 7.77
N GLY A 108 -7.69 -15.93 8.50
CA GLY A 108 -7.88 -15.98 9.95
C GLY A 108 -9.25 -16.47 10.40
N LEU A 109 -10.22 -16.71 9.50
CA LEU A 109 -11.60 -17.07 9.81
C LEU A 109 -11.82 -18.60 10.01
N SER A 110 -10.77 -19.39 10.06
CA SER A 110 -10.84 -20.87 10.08
C SER A 110 -11.77 -21.47 11.15
N GLN A 111 -12.03 -20.74 12.24
CA GLN A 111 -12.88 -21.20 13.34
C GLN A 111 -14.32 -20.65 13.26
N ASP A 112 -14.62 -19.77 12.32
CA ASP A 112 -15.94 -19.17 12.19
C ASP A 112 -16.80 -19.96 11.19
N THR A 113 -17.82 -20.65 11.69
CA THR A 113 -18.74 -21.44 10.87
C THR A 113 -19.60 -20.59 9.92
N GLN A 114 -19.80 -19.30 10.23
CA GLN A 114 -20.60 -18.40 9.38
C GLN A 114 -19.79 -17.89 8.17
N SER A 115 -18.49 -17.81 8.33
CA SER A 115 -17.55 -17.31 7.29
C SER A 115 -16.77 -18.44 6.60
N GLN A 116 -17.25 -19.69 6.71
CA GLN A 116 -16.55 -20.86 6.16
C GLN A 116 -16.26 -20.75 4.65
N THR A 117 -17.17 -20.16 3.87
CA THR A 117 -16.98 -20.00 2.43
C THR A 117 -15.85 -19.00 2.13
N GLN A 118 -15.78 -17.91 2.88
CA GLN A 118 -14.70 -16.90 2.75
C GLN A 118 -13.35 -17.54 3.10
N TYR A 119 -13.27 -18.26 4.21
CA TYR A 119 -12.06 -19.00 4.58
C TYR A 119 -11.65 -19.99 3.47
N THR A 120 -12.60 -20.78 2.96
CA THR A 120 -12.32 -21.80 1.93
C THR A 120 -11.75 -21.18 0.66
N VAL A 121 -12.32 -20.08 0.15
CA VAL A 121 -11.78 -19.44 -1.05
C VAL A 121 -10.39 -18.86 -0.80
N ALA A 122 -10.15 -18.25 0.36
CA ALA A 122 -8.85 -17.68 0.70
C ALA A 122 -7.78 -18.77 0.85
N GLN A 123 -8.11 -19.89 1.50
CA GLN A 123 -7.21 -21.03 1.67
C GLN A 123 -6.88 -21.68 0.31
N ASN A 124 -7.89 -21.95 -0.51
CA ASN A 124 -7.68 -22.53 -1.84
C ASN A 124 -6.81 -21.63 -2.73
N LEU A 125 -7.01 -20.30 -2.65
CA LEU A 125 -6.19 -19.34 -3.38
C LEU A 125 -4.75 -19.32 -2.88
N PHE A 126 -4.56 -19.37 -1.57
CA PHE A 126 -3.22 -19.42 -0.97
C PHE A 126 -2.49 -20.70 -1.38
N ASP A 127 -3.16 -21.86 -1.32
CA ASP A 127 -2.60 -23.15 -1.72
C ASP A 127 -2.25 -23.18 -3.23
N PHE A 128 -3.11 -22.57 -4.07
CA PHE A 128 -2.83 -22.40 -5.49
C PHE A 128 -1.58 -21.56 -5.72
N ILE A 129 -1.45 -20.40 -5.06
CA ILE A 129 -0.27 -19.52 -5.16
C ILE A 129 0.98 -20.25 -4.67
N ALA A 130 0.89 -20.96 -3.56
CA ALA A 130 2.01 -21.72 -3.00
C ALA A 130 2.52 -22.79 -3.98
N GLN A 131 1.63 -23.44 -4.70
CA GLN A 131 1.98 -24.43 -5.71
C GLN A 131 2.50 -23.78 -7.00
N GLU A 132 1.83 -22.76 -7.53
CA GLU A 132 2.17 -22.10 -8.80
C GLU A 132 3.53 -21.40 -8.73
N TYR A 133 3.87 -20.80 -7.60
CA TYR A 133 5.13 -20.08 -7.39
C TYR A 133 6.17 -20.91 -6.63
N GLU A 134 5.91 -22.21 -6.37
CA GLU A 134 6.82 -23.15 -5.72
C GLU A 134 7.37 -22.59 -4.38
N LEU A 135 6.49 -22.08 -3.49
CA LEU A 135 6.90 -21.59 -2.18
C LEU A 135 7.50 -22.72 -1.35
N GLN A 136 8.64 -22.50 -0.70
CA GLN A 136 9.40 -23.53 0.00
C GLN A 136 8.70 -24.03 1.28
N ASP A 137 8.17 -23.10 2.09
CA ASP A 137 7.44 -23.41 3.33
C ASP A 137 6.15 -22.59 3.46
N PRO A 138 5.12 -22.89 2.65
CA PRO A 138 3.85 -22.18 2.69
C PRO A 138 3.17 -22.27 4.06
N THR A 139 3.40 -23.36 4.82
CA THR A 139 2.85 -23.50 6.18
C THR A 139 3.39 -22.43 7.11
N ARG A 140 4.70 -22.18 7.06
CA ARG A 140 5.33 -21.14 7.87
C ARG A 140 4.84 -19.75 7.50
N LEU A 141 4.65 -19.46 6.21
CA LEU A 141 4.08 -18.18 5.76
C LEU A 141 2.65 -18.00 6.30
N LEU A 142 1.82 -19.04 6.23
CA LEU A 142 0.46 -19.01 6.74
C LEU A 142 0.44 -18.79 8.26
N GLU A 143 1.32 -19.45 9.03
CA GLU A 143 1.46 -19.23 10.46
C GLU A 143 1.80 -17.77 10.80
N ILE A 144 2.78 -17.17 10.10
CA ILE A 144 3.17 -15.77 10.28
C ILE A 144 1.98 -14.84 10.02
N MET A 145 1.20 -15.08 8.95
CA MET A 145 0.00 -14.31 8.67
C MET A 145 -1.07 -14.47 9.74
N GLN A 146 -1.31 -15.70 10.20
CA GLN A 146 -2.29 -15.99 11.25
C GLN A 146 -1.89 -15.41 12.61
N GLU A 147 -0.60 -15.38 12.96
CA GLU A 147 -0.08 -14.68 14.12
C GLU A 147 -0.50 -13.19 14.10
N GLU A 148 -0.39 -12.53 12.92
CA GLU A 148 -0.74 -11.13 12.76
C GLU A 148 -2.26 -10.87 12.80
N MET A 149 -3.06 -11.84 12.34
CA MET A 149 -4.52 -11.76 12.34
C MET A 149 -5.14 -12.14 13.68
N SER A 150 -4.41 -12.87 14.55
CA SER A 150 -4.92 -13.40 15.80
C SER A 150 -4.99 -12.35 16.89
N ASP A 151 -5.96 -12.53 17.80
CA ASP A 151 -6.07 -11.75 19.05
C ASP A 151 -5.16 -12.29 20.17
N ASP A 152 -4.29 -13.27 19.89
CA ASP A 152 -3.52 -13.94 20.91
C ASP A 152 -2.38 -13.06 21.42
N TYR A 153 -2.71 -12.23 22.41
CA TYR A 153 -1.87 -11.21 23.03
C TYR A 153 -0.62 -11.76 23.76
N ASN A 154 -0.44 -13.06 23.79
CA ASN A 154 0.64 -13.67 24.58
C ASN A 154 2.03 -13.57 23.93
N LEU A 155 2.10 -13.28 22.63
CA LEU A 155 3.35 -13.21 21.86
C LEU A 155 3.80 -11.78 21.54
N ILE A 156 2.92 -10.79 21.71
CA ILE A 156 3.21 -9.40 21.30
C ILE A 156 3.80 -8.62 22.48
N THR A 157 5.00 -8.06 22.31
CA THR A 157 5.62 -7.15 23.28
C THR A 157 4.75 -5.91 23.53
N ILE A 158 4.81 -5.32 24.73
CA ILE A 158 4.03 -4.15 25.15
C ILE A 158 4.19 -2.95 24.17
N LEU A 159 5.32 -2.84 23.48
CA LEU A 159 5.59 -1.83 22.44
C LEU A 159 4.79 -2.08 21.16
N GLN A 160 4.68 -3.33 20.73
CA GLN A 160 3.85 -3.72 19.58
C GLN A 160 2.36 -3.49 19.86
N ARG A 161 1.89 -3.73 21.11
CA ARG A 161 0.49 -3.46 21.51
C ARG A 161 0.06 -2.00 21.29
N ARG A 162 0.95 -1.03 21.43
CA ARG A 162 0.63 0.41 21.21
C ARG A 162 0.51 0.77 19.72
N LEU A 163 1.14 0.00 18.85
CA LEU A 163 1.11 0.20 17.39
C LEU A 163 -0.04 -0.60 16.73
N HIS A 164 -0.42 -1.75 17.30
CA HIS A 164 -1.55 -2.58 16.84
C HIS A 164 -2.88 -2.09 17.43
N GLN A 165 -3.39 -0.98 16.94
CA GLN A 165 -4.74 -0.52 17.29
C GLN A 165 -5.85 -1.24 16.50
N LYS A 166 -5.50 -2.05 15.52
CA LYS A 166 -6.42 -2.70 14.57
C LYS A 166 -6.03 -4.15 14.36
N LYS A 167 -7.03 -5.01 14.17
CA LYS A 167 -6.86 -6.44 13.91
C LYS A 167 -6.64 -6.71 12.43
N GLY A 168 -5.74 -7.63 12.13
CA GLY A 168 -5.52 -8.14 10.79
C GLY A 168 -4.46 -7.39 9.98
N ILE A 169 -4.29 -7.83 8.75
CA ILE A 169 -3.38 -7.24 7.77
C ILE A 169 -4.14 -6.15 7.03
N MET A 170 -3.75 -4.90 7.27
CA MET A 170 -4.50 -3.69 6.90
C MET A 170 -3.99 -3.02 5.63
N SER A 171 -2.77 -3.34 5.21
CA SER A 171 -2.14 -2.75 4.04
C SER A 171 -1.14 -3.71 3.40
N TYR A 172 -0.91 -3.53 2.11
CA TYR A 172 0.11 -4.29 1.40
C TYR A 172 1.50 -4.10 2.03
N ARG A 173 1.83 -2.91 2.50
CA ARG A 173 3.09 -2.62 3.18
C ARG A 173 3.27 -3.42 4.48
N GLN A 174 2.21 -3.57 5.28
CA GLN A 174 2.25 -4.44 6.45
C GLN A 174 2.53 -5.89 6.02
N PHE A 175 1.84 -6.36 4.98
CA PHE A 175 2.06 -7.69 4.43
C PHE A 175 3.48 -7.89 3.89
N GLU A 176 4.07 -6.90 3.19
CA GLU A 176 5.48 -6.94 2.76
C GLU A 176 6.43 -7.14 3.95
N THR A 177 6.13 -6.56 5.11
CA THR A 177 6.93 -6.78 6.32
C THR A 177 6.86 -8.23 6.79
N LEU A 178 5.69 -8.88 6.67
CA LEU A 178 5.53 -10.30 6.99
C LEU A 178 6.27 -11.18 5.98
N LEU A 179 6.22 -10.84 4.69
CA LEU A 179 7.01 -11.53 3.65
C LEU A 179 8.52 -11.41 3.89
N MET A 180 9.01 -10.23 4.27
CA MET A 180 10.43 -10.05 4.62
C MET A 180 10.83 -10.91 5.82
N ARG A 181 9.97 -11.02 6.85
CA ARG A 181 10.20 -11.91 7.98
C ARG A 181 10.27 -13.38 7.53
N TYR A 182 9.30 -13.80 6.70
CA TYR A 182 9.27 -15.16 6.16
C TYR A 182 10.53 -15.46 5.32
N GLN A 183 10.92 -14.58 4.40
CA GLN A 183 12.14 -14.73 3.60
C GLN A 183 13.39 -14.85 4.46
N PHE A 184 13.47 -14.07 5.53
CA PHE A 184 14.59 -14.15 6.47
C PHE A 184 14.64 -15.48 7.25
N GLU A 185 13.47 -16.08 7.55
CA GLU A 185 13.37 -17.35 8.28
C GLU A 185 13.60 -18.58 7.36
N THR A 186 13.28 -18.48 6.06
CA THR A 186 13.23 -19.66 5.14
C THR A 186 14.18 -19.58 3.95
N ASP A 187 14.82 -18.42 3.69
CA ASP A 187 15.58 -18.13 2.46
C ASP A 187 14.77 -18.30 1.16
N ASP A 188 13.44 -18.18 1.22
CA ASP A 188 12.55 -18.34 0.07
C ASP A 188 12.43 -17.06 -0.76
N GLU A 189 13.15 -16.99 -1.88
CA GLU A 189 13.10 -15.86 -2.80
C GLU A 189 11.84 -15.85 -3.67
N ASN A 190 11.12 -16.96 -3.80
CA ASN A 190 9.97 -17.12 -4.69
C ASN A 190 8.80 -16.24 -4.28
N THR A 191 8.66 -15.92 -2.98
CA THR A 191 7.64 -15.00 -2.50
C THR A 191 7.69 -13.61 -3.14
N GLY A 192 8.89 -13.17 -3.56
CA GLY A 192 9.09 -11.91 -4.28
C GLY A 192 8.59 -11.93 -5.73
N LEU A 193 8.38 -13.12 -6.31
CA LEU A 193 7.86 -13.29 -7.67
C LEU A 193 6.33 -13.28 -7.72
N VAL A 194 5.67 -13.49 -6.58
CA VAL A 194 4.21 -13.56 -6.50
C VAL A 194 3.61 -12.15 -6.63
N PRO A 195 2.72 -11.91 -7.59
CA PRO A 195 2.00 -10.64 -7.71
C PRO A 195 0.81 -10.59 -6.74
N TRP A 196 1.08 -10.55 -5.43
CA TRP A 196 0.10 -10.68 -4.36
C TRP A 196 -1.11 -9.74 -4.50
N GLU A 197 -0.91 -8.50 -4.95
CA GLU A 197 -1.98 -7.52 -5.16
C GLU A 197 -2.94 -7.85 -6.32
N LYS A 198 -2.60 -8.83 -7.17
CA LYS A 198 -3.52 -9.35 -8.19
C LYS A 198 -4.51 -10.35 -7.62
N TYR A 199 -4.16 -10.98 -6.52
CA TYR A 199 -4.92 -12.07 -5.89
C TYR A 199 -5.63 -11.61 -4.62
N PHE A 200 -4.93 -10.84 -3.77
CA PHE A 200 -5.42 -10.45 -2.47
C PHE A 200 -5.73 -8.96 -2.34
N THR A 201 -6.71 -8.67 -1.51
CA THR A 201 -7.01 -7.35 -0.98
C THR A 201 -6.58 -7.28 0.49
N PHE A 202 -5.99 -6.16 0.88
CA PHE A 202 -5.46 -5.89 2.21
C PHE A 202 -6.34 -4.83 2.88
N SER A 203 -7.52 -5.21 3.32
CA SER A 203 -8.46 -4.34 4.01
C SER A 203 -9.23 -5.12 5.08
N PRO A 204 -9.49 -4.53 6.24
CA PRO A 204 -10.27 -5.21 7.29
C PRO A 204 -11.76 -5.31 6.95
N HIS A 205 -12.25 -4.58 5.94
CA HIS A 205 -13.68 -4.37 5.67
C HIS A 205 -14.18 -5.08 4.42
N ALA A 206 -13.30 -5.68 3.62
CA ALA A 206 -13.68 -6.36 2.40
C ALA A 206 -14.42 -7.67 2.70
N ASP A 207 -15.75 -7.63 2.72
CA ASP A 207 -16.60 -8.79 3.00
C ASP A 207 -16.95 -9.61 1.75
N LYS A 208 -16.77 -9.02 0.56
CA LYS A 208 -17.07 -9.65 -0.73
C LYS A 208 -16.01 -9.27 -1.76
N ILE A 209 -15.93 -10.06 -2.84
CA ILE A 209 -15.04 -9.82 -3.97
C ILE A 209 -15.83 -9.12 -5.07
N ASP A 210 -15.37 -7.93 -5.49
CA ASP A 210 -15.89 -7.25 -6.69
C ASP A 210 -15.14 -7.78 -7.92
N ALA A 211 -15.60 -8.92 -8.41
CA ALA A 211 -14.95 -9.59 -9.52
C ALA A 211 -14.99 -8.81 -10.83
N ALA A 212 -15.85 -7.79 -10.96
CA ALA A 212 -15.85 -6.90 -12.14
C ALA A 212 -14.55 -6.08 -12.27
N TYR A 213 -13.87 -5.85 -11.16
CA TYR A 213 -12.60 -5.12 -11.11
C TYR A 213 -11.41 -6.00 -10.68
N SER A 214 -11.62 -7.31 -10.57
CA SER A 214 -10.56 -8.27 -10.25
C SER A 214 -9.60 -8.48 -11.42
N SER A 215 -8.42 -9.01 -11.11
CA SER A 215 -7.44 -9.41 -12.13
C SER A 215 -7.93 -10.62 -12.95
N ALA A 216 -7.42 -10.75 -14.18
CA ALA A 216 -7.72 -11.91 -15.01
C ALA A 216 -7.30 -13.22 -14.34
N GLU A 217 -6.17 -13.20 -13.65
CA GLU A 217 -5.62 -14.35 -12.94
C GLU A 217 -6.54 -14.81 -11.80
N LEU A 218 -7.11 -13.85 -11.03
CA LEU A 218 -8.04 -14.18 -9.96
C LEU A 218 -9.36 -14.74 -10.51
N ILE A 219 -9.91 -14.15 -11.58
CA ILE A 219 -11.12 -14.67 -12.23
C ILE A 219 -10.89 -16.06 -12.78
N ALA A 220 -9.74 -16.28 -13.43
CA ALA A 220 -9.35 -17.60 -13.94
C ALA A 220 -9.29 -18.64 -12.82
N PHE A 221 -8.67 -18.30 -11.70
CA PHE A 221 -8.61 -19.16 -10.52
C PHE A 221 -10.01 -19.48 -9.96
N LEU A 222 -10.83 -18.45 -9.71
CA LEU A 222 -12.16 -18.62 -9.09
C LEU A 222 -13.08 -19.56 -9.88
N PHE A 223 -13.02 -19.48 -11.21
CA PHE A 223 -13.95 -20.21 -12.06
C PHE A 223 -13.32 -21.36 -12.86
N GLY A 224 -12.03 -21.66 -12.63
CA GLY A 224 -11.31 -22.71 -13.33
C GLY A 224 -11.18 -22.45 -14.84
N MET A 225 -11.02 -21.19 -15.23
CA MET A 225 -11.01 -20.73 -16.61
C MET A 225 -9.58 -20.44 -17.10
N ASP A 226 -9.43 -20.35 -18.42
CA ASP A 226 -8.16 -19.93 -19.02
C ASP A 226 -7.87 -18.45 -18.78
N VAL A 227 -6.63 -18.11 -18.36
CA VAL A 227 -6.21 -16.72 -18.03
C VAL A 227 -6.27 -15.82 -19.27
N PHE A 228 -5.99 -16.32 -20.47
CA PHE A 228 -6.05 -15.51 -21.68
C PHE A 228 -7.49 -15.08 -21.96
N LEU A 229 -8.42 -16.03 -21.85
CA LEU A 229 -9.85 -15.76 -22.05
C LEU A 229 -10.40 -14.76 -21.03
N THR A 230 -10.06 -14.92 -19.76
CA THR A 230 -10.44 -13.96 -18.71
C THR A 230 -9.79 -12.59 -18.92
N GLY A 231 -8.56 -12.57 -19.44
CA GLY A 231 -7.85 -11.34 -19.82
C GLY A 231 -8.55 -10.56 -20.93
N GLU A 232 -9.09 -11.25 -21.95
CA GLU A 232 -9.89 -10.60 -23.00
C GLU A 232 -11.17 -9.98 -22.41
N TRP A 233 -11.84 -10.69 -21.49
CA TRP A 233 -13.03 -10.18 -20.83
C TRP A 233 -12.71 -8.95 -19.94
N VAL A 234 -11.65 -9.00 -19.13
CA VAL A 234 -11.26 -7.87 -18.24
C VAL A 234 -10.89 -6.62 -19.04
N ASN A 235 -10.22 -6.80 -20.18
CA ASN A 235 -9.76 -5.69 -21.02
C ASN A 235 -10.82 -5.17 -22.00
N SER A 236 -11.97 -5.84 -22.11
CA SER A 236 -13.07 -5.39 -22.97
C SER A 236 -13.68 -4.10 -22.43
N LEU A 237 -14.28 -3.28 -23.32
CA LEU A 237 -14.99 -2.08 -22.93
C LEU A 237 -16.21 -2.44 -22.08
N GLU A 238 -16.47 -1.68 -21.03
CA GLU A 238 -17.56 -1.97 -20.08
C GLU A 238 -18.95 -2.02 -20.74
N LEU A 239 -19.15 -1.21 -21.77
CA LEU A 239 -20.41 -1.19 -22.55
C LEU A 239 -20.65 -2.46 -23.36
N ASP A 240 -19.57 -3.11 -23.80
CA ASP A 240 -19.62 -4.32 -24.64
C ASP A 240 -19.37 -5.60 -23.83
N ARG A 241 -18.98 -5.44 -22.57
CA ARG A 241 -18.61 -6.56 -21.70
C ARG A 241 -19.87 -7.24 -21.14
N PRO A 242 -20.07 -8.55 -21.40
CA PRO A 242 -21.16 -9.29 -20.77
C PRO A 242 -20.99 -9.28 -19.24
N SER A 243 -22.07 -9.52 -18.52
CA SER A 243 -21.98 -9.69 -17.06
C SER A 243 -21.01 -10.83 -16.73
N LEU A 244 -20.35 -10.75 -15.58
CA LEU A 244 -19.46 -11.83 -15.16
C LEU A 244 -20.17 -13.17 -15.11
N GLN A 245 -21.41 -13.20 -14.64
CA GLN A 245 -22.23 -14.40 -14.58
C GLN A 245 -22.44 -15.00 -15.98
N ASP A 246 -22.86 -14.19 -16.96
CA ASP A 246 -23.07 -14.65 -18.33
C ASP A 246 -21.76 -15.14 -18.95
N PHE A 247 -20.66 -14.40 -18.74
CA PHE A 247 -19.35 -14.79 -19.24
C PHE A 247 -18.89 -16.14 -18.68
N VAL A 248 -19.00 -16.32 -17.37
CA VAL A 248 -18.60 -17.58 -16.70
C VAL A 248 -19.44 -18.76 -17.19
N GLN A 249 -20.79 -18.59 -17.29
CA GLN A 249 -21.69 -19.64 -17.75
C GLN A 249 -21.47 -19.99 -19.23
N GLN A 250 -21.23 -19.01 -20.10
CA GLN A 250 -20.94 -19.26 -21.52
C GLN A 250 -19.63 -20.03 -21.75
N ASN A 251 -18.69 -19.91 -20.82
CA ASN A 251 -17.38 -20.55 -20.91
C ASN A 251 -17.24 -21.78 -19.99
N GLY A 252 -18.36 -22.29 -19.48
CA GLY A 252 -18.41 -23.56 -18.75
C GLY A 252 -17.98 -23.51 -17.30
N GLY A 253 -17.80 -22.31 -16.72
CA GLY A 253 -17.50 -22.13 -15.30
C GLY A 253 -18.77 -22.23 -14.44
N ASP A 254 -18.59 -22.50 -13.15
CA ASP A 254 -19.67 -22.54 -12.16
C ASP A 254 -19.72 -21.25 -11.33
N TYR A 255 -20.52 -20.28 -11.76
CA TYR A 255 -20.72 -19.02 -11.03
C TYR A 255 -21.34 -19.23 -9.65
N ALA A 256 -22.22 -20.24 -9.50
CA ALA A 256 -22.97 -20.47 -8.27
C ALA A 256 -22.06 -20.89 -7.10
N GLN A 257 -20.92 -21.52 -7.38
CA GLN A 257 -19.96 -21.97 -6.37
C GLN A 257 -19.49 -20.84 -5.45
N TRP A 258 -19.27 -19.63 -6.01
CA TRP A 258 -18.73 -18.48 -5.27
C TRP A 258 -19.71 -17.33 -5.09
N GLN A 259 -20.99 -17.50 -5.47
CA GLN A 259 -21.99 -16.44 -5.41
C GLN A 259 -22.07 -15.77 -4.02
N ASN A 260 -21.87 -16.51 -2.95
CA ASN A 260 -21.96 -15.98 -1.58
C ASN A 260 -20.80 -15.04 -1.21
N VAL A 261 -19.65 -15.16 -1.86
CA VAL A 261 -18.46 -14.32 -1.61
C VAL A 261 -18.25 -13.25 -2.68
N LEU A 262 -19.02 -13.30 -3.76
CA LEU A 262 -18.99 -12.27 -4.80
C LEU A 262 -19.92 -11.12 -4.45
N ALA A 263 -19.54 -9.91 -4.84
CA ALA A 263 -20.43 -8.77 -4.85
C ALA A 263 -21.55 -9.04 -5.87
N ASP A 264 -22.77 -8.67 -5.51
CA ASP A 264 -23.86 -8.62 -6.48
C ASP A 264 -23.49 -7.63 -7.60
N THR A 265 -24.23 -7.65 -8.71
CA THR A 265 -24.06 -6.73 -9.85
C THR A 265 -24.17 -5.25 -9.48
N ALA A 266 -24.53 -4.95 -8.24
CA ALA A 266 -24.58 -3.61 -7.69
C ALA A 266 -23.15 -3.07 -7.46
N PHE A 267 -22.94 -1.80 -7.77
CA PHE A 267 -21.70 -1.08 -7.45
C PHE A 267 -21.42 -1.12 -5.94
N MET A 268 -20.21 -1.54 -5.59
CA MET A 268 -19.72 -1.42 -4.23
C MET A 268 -19.08 -0.05 -4.06
N ASP A 269 -19.66 0.78 -3.18
CA ASP A 269 -19.13 2.12 -2.86
C ASP A 269 -17.93 2.01 -1.91
N GLU A 270 -16.92 1.26 -2.36
CA GLU A 270 -15.72 0.92 -1.59
C GLU A 270 -14.49 1.01 -2.48
N THR A 271 -13.66 2.01 -2.23
CA THR A 271 -12.49 2.30 -3.04
C THR A 271 -11.25 2.59 -2.20
N GLN A 272 -10.09 2.22 -2.71
CA GLN A 272 -8.80 2.65 -2.21
C GLN A 272 -8.21 3.66 -3.17
N CYS A 273 -7.87 4.83 -2.66
CA CYS A 273 -7.25 5.91 -3.43
C CYS A 273 -5.82 6.17 -2.98
N SER A 274 -4.98 6.51 -3.94
CA SER A 274 -3.60 6.92 -3.78
C SER A 274 -3.40 8.29 -4.40
N VAL A 275 -2.80 9.19 -3.67
CA VAL A 275 -2.47 10.54 -4.15
C VAL A 275 -0.97 10.73 -4.10
N SER A 276 -0.37 10.92 -5.26
CA SER A 276 1.02 11.33 -5.40
C SER A 276 1.07 12.83 -5.71
N TYR A 277 1.86 13.59 -4.97
CA TYR A 277 1.96 15.03 -5.17
C TYR A 277 3.39 15.53 -4.95
N ARG A 278 3.67 16.70 -5.51
CA ARG A 278 4.97 17.37 -5.37
C ARG A 278 4.86 18.53 -4.39
N TYR A 279 5.76 18.54 -3.40
CA TYR A 279 5.95 19.67 -2.50
C TYR A 279 7.42 20.08 -2.53
N ALA A 280 7.67 21.36 -2.79
CA ALA A 280 9.00 21.89 -3.08
C ALA A 280 9.65 21.15 -4.28
N LYS A 281 10.69 20.33 -4.04
CA LYS A 281 11.39 19.55 -5.08
C LYS A 281 11.21 18.05 -4.92
N GLU A 282 10.44 17.62 -3.92
CA GLU A 282 10.32 16.24 -3.52
C GLU A 282 8.92 15.71 -3.83
N GLN A 283 8.83 14.40 -4.07
CA GLN A 283 7.56 13.70 -4.24
C GLN A 283 7.12 13.07 -2.94
N TYR A 284 5.83 13.15 -2.67
CA TYR A 284 5.18 12.57 -1.51
C TYR A 284 3.95 11.78 -1.94
N ARG A 285 3.56 10.83 -1.11
CA ARG A 285 2.39 9.99 -1.39
C ARG A 285 1.60 9.79 -0.10
N PHE A 286 0.27 9.75 -0.25
CA PHE A 286 -0.63 9.24 0.77
C PHE A 286 -1.70 8.34 0.15
N THR A 287 -2.32 7.50 0.95
CA THR A 287 -3.45 6.66 0.57
C THR A 287 -4.58 6.83 1.56
N PHE A 288 -5.79 6.53 1.13
CA PHE A 288 -6.97 6.44 1.97
C PHE A 288 -8.00 5.50 1.34
N GLU A 289 -8.92 5.02 2.16
CA GLU A 289 -10.07 4.26 1.71
C GLU A 289 -11.32 5.16 1.77
N TYR A 290 -12.21 5.00 0.79
CA TYR A 290 -13.50 5.67 0.77
C TYR A 290 -14.58 4.58 0.72
N ILE A 291 -15.33 4.43 1.83
CA ILE A 291 -16.24 3.31 2.07
C ILE A 291 -17.62 3.88 2.41
N GLN A 292 -18.62 3.61 1.56
CA GLN A 292 -20.01 3.98 1.78
C GLN A 292 -20.20 5.48 2.11
N GLY A 293 -19.46 6.34 1.43
CA GLY A 293 -19.53 7.78 1.63
C GLY A 293 -18.61 8.34 2.72
N GLU A 294 -17.83 7.51 3.40
CA GLU A 294 -16.90 7.93 4.46
C GLU A 294 -15.47 7.64 4.06
N ALA A 295 -14.58 8.62 4.24
CA ALA A 295 -13.15 8.41 4.06
C ALA A 295 -12.52 7.90 5.36
N LYS A 296 -11.67 6.86 5.23
CA LYS A 296 -11.04 6.15 6.35
C LYS A 296 -9.59 5.83 6.01
N TYR A 297 -8.81 5.49 7.02
CA TYR A 297 -7.46 4.92 6.88
C TYR A 297 -6.49 5.77 6.05
N PHE A 298 -6.48 7.09 6.33
CA PHE A 298 -5.45 7.97 5.80
C PHE A 298 -4.06 7.50 6.25
N GLU A 299 -3.17 7.25 5.30
CA GLU A 299 -1.79 6.84 5.54
C GLU A 299 -0.83 7.69 4.69
N PHE A 300 0.09 8.37 5.34
CA PHE A 300 1.11 9.18 4.69
C PHE A 300 2.44 8.42 4.60
N TYR A 301 2.97 8.28 3.39
CA TYR A 301 4.19 7.49 3.14
C TYR A 301 5.48 8.30 3.17
N GLY A 302 5.40 9.62 3.38
CA GLY A 302 6.57 10.47 3.38
C GLY A 302 7.15 10.69 1.97
N LYS A 303 8.44 10.97 1.93
CA LYS A 303 9.20 11.23 0.70
C LYS A 303 9.42 9.91 -0.05
N GLN A 304 9.18 9.95 -1.38
CA GLN A 304 9.38 8.85 -2.32
C GLN A 304 10.78 8.92 -2.95
#